data_aa7a7832d30d94e3124b742635d202c1
#
_entry.id   aa7a7832d30d94e3124b742635d202c1
#
_cell.length_a   1.000
_cell.length_b   1.000
_cell.length_c   1.000
_cell.angle_alpha   90.00
_cell.angle_beta   90.00
_cell.angle_gamma   90.00
#
_symmetry.space_group_name_H-M   'P 1'
#
loop_
_entity.id
_entity.type
_entity.pdbx_description
1 polymer ?
#
loop_
_entity_poly.entity_id
_entity_poly.type
_entity_poly.pdbx_seq_one_letter_code
_entity_poly.pdbx_strand_id
1 'polypeptide(L)'
;MAVTFTNNFKNILDKLRNILRDEFKGALPVYIGHESSQASSQFLRLDPVGSELNEYSVSSETREFTVNMYYYFLDKNIKKTSLDHVLRYVSRIEALVHDNIAIDLSDSTRLFNCRVESTALNSLEDENEYVVKMIWKGQHLGNTG
;
A
#
# COMPACT_ATOMS: atom_id res chain seq x y z
N MET A 1 8.97 -15.61 30.74
CA MET A 1 8.78 -16.35 29.49
C MET A 1 8.51 -15.36 28.36
N ALA A 2 9.23 -15.48 27.26
CA ALA A 2 9.03 -14.58 26.13
C ALA A 2 7.80 -15.01 25.32
N VAL A 3 7.07 -14.02 24.82
CA VAL A 3 5.93 -14.26 23.93
C VAL A 3 6.45 -14.56 22.53
N THR A 4 5.92 -15.62 21.91
CA THR A 4 6.18 -15.90 20.50
C THR A 4 5.23 -15.06 19.66
N PHE A 5 5.77 -14.30 18.71
CA PHE A 5 4.95 -13.43 17.88
C PHE A 5 5.47 -13.37 16.44
N THR A 6 4.58 -12.96 15.54
CA THR A 6 4.93 -12.69 14.14
C THR A 6 4.57 -11.24 13.86
N ASN A 7 5.51 -10.52 13.23
CA ASN A 7 5.25 -9.13 12.82
C ASN A 7 4.47 -9.13 11.49
N ASN A 8 3.16 -9.35 11.60
CA ASN A 8 2.28 -9.46 10.43
C ASN A 8 2.25 -8.20 9.61
N PHE A 9 2.22 -7.03 10.25
CA PHE A 9 2.16 -5.76 9.53
C PHE A 9 3.41 -5.55 8.67
N LYS A 10 4.57 -5.88 9.21
CA LYS A 10 5.81 -5.79 8.45
C LYS A 10 5.80 -6.72 7.25
N ASN A 11 5.34 -7.95 7.45
CA ASN A 11 5.24 -8.94 6.36
C ASN A 11 4.31 -8.45 5.26
N ILE A 12 3.18 -7.83 5.63
CA ILE A 12 2.22 -7.26 4.68
C ILE A 12 2.85 -6.11 3.89
N LEU A 13 3.50 -5.19 4.59
CA LEU A 13 4.14 -4.03 3.95
C LEU A 13 5.25 -4.46 2.99
N ASP A 14 6.09 -5.41 3.40
CA ASP A 14 7.16 -5.93 2.55
C ASP A 14 6.60 -6.59 1.28
N LYS A 15 5.52 -7.35 1.42
CA LYS A 15 4.89 -8.03 0.29
C LYS A 15 4.24 -7.04 -0.67
N LEU A 16 3.52 -6.05 -0.14
CA LEU A 16 2.94 -4.97 -0.96
C LEU A 16 4.03 -4.23 -1.73
N ARG A 17 5.12 -3.88 -1.06
CA ARG A 17 6.25 -3.21 -1.70
C ARG A 17 6.82 -4.05 -2.84
N ASN A 18 6.99 -5.35 -2.63
CA ASN A 18 7.52 -6.24 -3.65
C ASN A 18 6.59 -6.35 -4.86
N ILE A 19 5.28 -6.46 -4.64
CA ILE A 19 4.30 -6.51 -5.72
C ILE A 19 4.36 -5.23 -6.55
N LEU A 20 4.42 -4.08 -5.89
CA LEU A 20 4.47 -2.78 -6.57
C LEU A 20 5.80 -2.59 -7.31
N ARG A 21 6.92 -2.97 -6.71
CA ARG A 21 8.24 -2.87 -7.34
C ARG A 21 8.35 -3.78 -8.56
N ASP A 22 7.79 -4.98 -8.49
CA ASP A 22 7.82 -5.92 -9.62
C ASP A 22 7.04 -5.37 -10.81
N GLU A 23 5.93 -4.69 -10.58
CA GLU A 23 5.13 -4.10 -11.66
C GLU A 23 5.78 -2.87 -12.27
N PHE A 24 6.23 -1.93 -11.43
CA PHE A 24 6.74 -0.64 -11.90
C PHE A 24 8.25 -0.62 -12.08
N LYS A 25 8.93 -1.56 -11.48
CA LYS A 25 10.41 -1.66 -11.50
C LYS A 25 11.05 -0.35 -11.02
N GLY A 26 12.00 0.18 -11.76
CA GLY A 26 12.67 1.42 -11.38
C GLY A 26 11.88 2.69 -11.68
N ALA A 27 10.77 2.59 -12.41
CA ALA A 27 9.99 3.77 -12.78
C ALA A 27 9.25 4.40 -11.61
N LEU A 28 8.93 3.60 -10.59
CA LEU A 28 8.21 4.08 -9.41
C LEU A 28 8.86 3.52 -8.14
N PRO A 29 9.71 4.30 -7.47
CA PRO A 29 10.25 3.89 -6.17
C PRO A 29 9.15 3.75 -5.14
N VAL A 30 9.24 2.71 -4.29
CA VAL A 30 8.28 2.43 -3.25
C VAL A 30 8.99 2.43 -1.90
N TYR A 31 8.53 3.25 -0.98
CA TYR A 31 9.09 3.39 0.36
C TYR A 31 8.06 3.02 1.42
N ILE A 32 8.53 2.50 2.54
CA ILE A 32 7.70 2.22 3.71
C ILE A 32 7.95 3.30 4.75
N GLY A 33 6.90 4.05 5.09
CA GLY A 33 6.99 5.16 6.03
C GLY A 33 8.00 6.19 5.57
N HIS A 34 8.87 6.62 6.48
CA HIS A 34 9.89 7.62 6.22
C HIS A 34 11.28 7.01 6.03
N GLU A 35 11.37 5.80 5.48
CA GLU A 35 12.64 5.09 5.34
C GLU A 35 13.63 5.76 4.40
N SER A 36 13.17 6.64 3.51
CA SER A 36 14.04 7.34 2.57
C SER A 36 13.44 8.68 2.16
N SER A 37 14.32 9.63 1.84
CA SER A 37 13.91 10.86 1.19
C SER A 37 13.84 10.63 -0.31
N GLN A 38 12.84 11.25 -0.94
CA GLN A 38 12.65 11.11 -2.38
C GLN A 38 13.78 11.76 -3.16
N ALA A 39 14.24 11.04 -4.17
CA ALA A 39 15.23 11.56 -5.13
C ALA A 39 14.66 11.63 -6.53
N SER A 40 13.43 11.17 -6.75
CA SER A 40 12.81 11.12 -8.07
C SER A 40 11.57 12.00 -8.13
N SER A 41 11.13 12.28 -9.37
CA SER A 41 9.96 13.12 -9.62
C SER A 41 8.64 12.43 -9.21
N GLN A 42 8.65 11.14 -9.02
CA GLN A 42 7.49 10.41 -8.52
C GLN A 42 7.94 9.28 -7.61
N PHE A 43 7.10 8.96 -6.63
CA PHE A 43 7.34 7.84 -5.72
C PHE A 43 6.05 7.45 -5.02
N LEU A 44 6.06 6.26 -4.45
CA LEU A 44 4.94 5.74 -3.67
C LEU A 44 5.41 5.48 -2.25
N ARG A 45 4.63 5.91 -1.27
CA ARG A 45 4.91 5.65 0.14
C ARG A 45 3.78 4.83 0.75
N LEU A 46 4.15 3.80 1.49
CA LEU A 46 3.22 2.94 2.21
C LEU A 46 3.30 3.25 3.70
N ASP A 47 2.22 3.76 4.27
CA ASP A 47 2.14 4.08 5.70
C ASP A 47 1.16 3.14 6.39
N PRO A 48 1.61 2.36 7.39
CA PRO A 48 0.69 1.53 8.17
C PRO A 48 -0.22 2.42 9.01
N VAL A 49 -1.52 2.13 9.00
CA VAL A 49 -2.51 2.89 9.75
C VAL A 49 -2.92 2.15 11.01
N GLY A 50 -3.29 0.88 10.88
CA GLY A 50 -3.77 0.08 11.99
C GLY A 50 -4.42 -1.20 11.54
N SER A 51 -4.99 -1.92 12.49
CA SER A 51 -5.70 -3.14 12.23
C SER A 51 -6.90 -3.26 13.16
N GLU A 52 -7.92 -4.00 12.71
CA GLU A 52 -9.11 -4.28 13.51
C GLU A 52 -9.36 -5.77 13.56
N LEU A 53 -9.73 -6.25 14.73
CA LEU A 53 -10.12 -7.65 14.92
C LEU A 53 -11.54 -7.85 14.44
N ASN A 54 -11.72 -8.66 13.40
CA ASN A 54 -13.04 -8.93 12.82
C ASN A 54 -13.68 -10.17 13.40
N GLU A 55 -12.92 -11.26 13.55
CA GLU A 55 -13.39 -12.50 14.12
C GLU A 55 -12.32 -13.09 15.02
N TYR A 56 -12.76 -13.73 16.09
CA TYR A 56 -11.87 -14.36 17.04
C TYR A 56 -12.50 -15.66 17.55
N SER A 57 -11.72 -16.73 17.51
CA SER A 57 -12.13 -18.02 18.03
C SER A 57 -10.95 -18.71 18.73
N VAL A 58 -11.19 -19.91 19.29
CA VAL A 58 -10.16 -20.68 19.96
C VAL A 58 -9.01 -21.07 19.02
N SER A 59 -9.30 -21.21 17.75
CA SER A 59 -8.32 -21.73 16.77
C SER A 59 -7.86 -20.71 15.73
N SER A 60 -8.59 -19.60 15.57
CA SER A 60 -8.25 -18.64 14.51
C SER A 60 -8.72 -17.23 14.85
N GLU A 61 -8.10 -16.28 14.19
CA GLU A 61 -8.55 -14.89 14.19
C GLU A 61 -8.47 -14.29 12.80
N THR A 62 -9.41 -13.42 12.49
CA THR A 62 -9.37 -12.63 11.26
C THR A 62 -9.22 -11.17 11.63
N ARG A 63 -8.18 -10.54 11.09
CA ARG A 63 -7.86 -9.15 11.37
C ARG A 63 -7.72 -8.38 10.08
N GLU A 64 -8.35 -7.22 10.01
CA GLU A 64 -8.24 -6.36 8.84
C GLU A 64 -7.17 -5.30 9.07
N PHE A 65 -6.21 -5.23 8.14
CA PHE A 65 -5.11 -4.28 8.16
C PHE A 65 -5.39 -3.15 7.18
N THR A 66 -5.05 -1.94 7.58
CA THR A 66 -5.23 -0.73 6.77
C THR A 66 -3.87 -0.08 6.52
N VAL A 67 -3.60 0.20 5.26
CA VAL A 67 -2.38 0.88 4.81
C VAL A 67 -2.78 2.07 3.95
N ASN A 68 -2.24 3.24 4.24
CA ASN A 68 -2.37 4.38 3.36
C ASN A 68 -1.25 4.32 2.32
N MET A 69 -1.62 4.39 1.05
CA MET A 69 -0.67 4.46 -0.05
C MET A 69 -0.72 5.87 -0.62
N TYR A 70 0.42 6.56 -0.56
CA TYR A 70 0.54 7.93 -1.07
C TYR A 70 1.38 7.92 -2.34
N TYR A 71 0.76 8.33 -3.44
CA TYR A 71 1.47 8.54 -4.70
C TYR A 71 1.80 10.01 -4.84
N TYR A 72 3.09 10.32 -4.96
CA TYR A 72 3.61 11.68 -5.12
C TYR A 72 4.11 11.88 -6.53
N PHE A 73 3.70 12.96 -7.14
CA PHE A 73 4.18 13.38 -8.44
C PHE A 73 4.58 14.85 -8.37
N LEU A 74 5.86 15.10 -8.60
CA LEU A 74 6.45 16.44 -8.55
C LEU A 74 6.81 16.87 -9.96
N ASP A 75 6.30 18.01 -10.41
CA ASP A 75 6.61 18.55 -11.72
C ASP A 75 6.74 20.06 -11.62
N LYS A 76 7.90 20.58 -12.02
CA LYS A 76 8.18 22.01 -11.99
C LYS A 76 7.23 22.79 -12.87
N ASN A 77 6.70 22.17 -13.92
CA ASN A 77 5.75 22.78 -14.85
C ASN A 77 4.53 21.88 -14.99
N ILE A 78 3.55 22.02 -14.08
CA ILE A 78 2.32 21.23 -14.13
C ILE A 78 1.55 21.59 -15.40
N LYS A 79 1.25 20.59 -16.20
CA LYS A 79 0.55 20.69 -17.48
C LYS A 79 -0.70 19.82 -17.45
N LYS A 80 -1.56 19.96 -18.47
CA LYS A 80 -2.68 19.06 -18.69
C LYS A 80 -2.25 17.58 -18.69
N THR A 81 -1.09 17.32 -19.32
CA THR A 81 -0.54 15.96 -19.41
C THR A 81 -0.06 15.42 -18.08
N SER A 82 0.26 16.28 -17.11
CA SER A 82 0.68 15.85 -15.77
C SER A 82 -0.46 15.18 -15.03
N LEU A 83 -1.66 15.75 -15.10
CA LEU A 83 -2.83 15.13 -14.47
C LEU A 83 -3.16 13.78 -15.10
N ASP A 84 -3.12 13.70 -16.43
CA ASP A 84 -3.35 12.44 -17.14
C ASP A 84 -2.34 11.36 -16.71
N HIS A 85 -1.08 11.74 -16.58
CA HIS A 85 -0.02 10.84 -16.11
C HIS A 85 -0.32 10.31 -14.71
N VAL A 86 -0.69 11.21 -13.79
CA VAL A 86 -1.04 10.85 -12.42
C VAL A 86 -2.22 9.87 -12.39
N LEU A 87 -3.27 10.18 -13.14
CA LEU A 87 -4.47 9.34 -13.19
C LEU A 87 -4.18 7.96 -13.77
N ARG A 88 -3.30 7.86 -14.75
CA ARG A 88 -2.88 6.58 -15.31
C ARG A 88 -2.15 5.72 -14.29
N TYR A 89 -1.21 6.31 -13.55
CA TYR A 89 -0.47 5.58 -12.52
C TYR A 89 -1.39 5.11 -11.40
N VAL A 90 -2.30 5.97 -10.96
CA VAL A 90 -3.28 5.62 -9.93
C VAL A 90 -4.15 4.45 -10.38
N SER A 91 -4.68 4.52 -11.60
CA SER A 91 -5.50 3.45 -12.17
C SER A 91 -4.73 2.14 -12.28
N ARG A 92 -3.45 2.23 -12.65
CA ARG A 92 -2.59 1.06 -12.76
C ARG A 92 -2.30 0.43 -11.38
N ILE A 93 -2.10 1.26 -10.36
CA ILE A 93 -1.93 0.78 -8.98
C ILE A 93 -3.20 0.08 -8.50
N GLU A 94 -4.36 0.69 -8.75
CA GLU A 94 -5.64 0.09 -8.34
C GLU A 94 -5.89 -1.24 -9.06
N ALA A 95 -5.60 -1.32 -10.35
CA ALA A 95 -5.74 -2.56 -11.12
C ALA A 95 -4.81 -3.64 -10.56
N LEU A 96 -3.58 -3.28 -10.23
CA LEU A 96 -2.61 -4.21 -9.66
C LEU A 96 -3.09 -4.75 -8.31
N VAL A 97 -3.65 -3.89 -7.47
CA VAL A 97 -4.22 -4.31 -6.18
C VAL A 97 -5.38 -5.28 -6.41
N HIS A 98 -6.26 -4.99 -7.36
CA HIS A 98 -7.39 -5.87 -7.67
C HIS A 98 -6.93 -7.23 -8.20
N ASP A 99 -5.83 -7.27 -8.96
CA ASP A 99 -5.25 -8.54 -9.43
C ASP A 99 -4.62 -9.34 -8.27
N ASN A 100 -4.34 -8.70 -7.15
CA ASN A 100 -3.77 -9.32 -5.96
C ASN A 100 -4.77 -9.29 -4.80
N ILE A 101 -6.00 -9.69 -5.07
CA ILE A 101 -7.07 -9.75 -4.05
C ILE A 101 -6.74 -10.76 -2.94
N ALA A 102 -5.95 -11.78 -3.25
CA ALA A 102 -5.40 -12.72 -2.30
C ALA A 102 -3.89 -12.75 -2.44
N ILE A 103 -3.19 -12.69 -1.32
CA ILE A 103 -1.73 -12.59 -1.28
C ILE A 103 -1.19 -13.63 -0.31
N ASP A 104 -0.21 -14.42 -0.76
CA ASP A 104 0.51 -15.36 0.11
C ASP A 104 1.67 -14.64 0.77
N LEU A 105 1.75 -14.72 2.10
CA LEU A 105 2.83 -14.13 2.88
C LEU A 105 3.98 -15.12 3.09
N SER A 106 5.14 -14.59 3.47
CA SER A 106 6.36 -15.39 3.64
C SER A 106 6.27 -16.42 4.78
N ASP A 107 5.37 -16.21 5.73
CA ASP A 107 5.16 -17.12 6.86
C ASP A 107 4.11 -18.21 6.57
N SER A 108 3.75 -18.40 5.33
CA SER A 108 2.73 -19.35 4.86
C SER A 108 1.29 -18.99 5.25
N THR A 109 1.08 -17.81 5.77
CA THR A 109 -0.26 -17.28 5.97
C THR A 109 -0.71 -16.50 4.73
N ARG A 110 -1.98 -16.13 4.67
CA ARG A 110 -2.56 -15.53 3.48
C ARG A 110 -3.41 -14.32 3.82
N LEU A 111 -3.25 -13.29 3.00
CA LEU A 111 -4.18 -12.16 2.97
C LEU A 111 -5.28 -12.46 1.95
N PHE A 112 -6.46 -11.98 2.23
CA PHE A 112 -7.60 -12.08 1.32
C PHE A 112 -8.42 -10.80 1.36
N ASN A 113 -9.28 -10.64 0.38
CA ASN A 113 -10.14 -9.46 0.25
C ASN A 113 -9.34 -8.15 0.22
N CYS A 114 -8.17 -8.19 -0.42
CA CYS A 114 -7.30 -7.03 -0.57
C CYS A 114 -7.90 -6.08 -1.62
N ARG A 115 -7.94 -4.79 -1.29
CA ARG A 115 -8.60 -3.81 -2.15
C ARG A 115 -8.16 -2.40 -1.82
N VAL A 116 -8.35 -1.49 -2.76
CA VAL A 116 -8.31 -0.04 -2.52
C VAL A 116 -9.75 0.39 -2.25
N GLU A 117 -10.04 0.87 -1.05
CA GLU A 117 -11.38 1.30 -0.68
C GLU A 117 -11.71 2.71 -1.14
N SER A 118 -10.73 3.59 -1.12
CA SER A 118 -10.95 4.96 -1.54
C SER A 118 -9.68 5.57 -2.11
N THR A 119 -9.87 6.54 -2.97
CA THR A 119 -8.81 7.29 -3.61
C THR A 119 -9.16 8.77 -3.57
N ALA A 120 -8.24 9.59 -3.08
CA ALA A 120 -8.43 11.03 -3.02
C ALA A 120 -7.24 11.74 -3.64
N LEU A 121 -7.51 12.62 -4.59
CA LEU A 121 -6.50 13.41 -5.26
C LEU A 121 -6.42 14.79 -4.63
N ASN A 122 -5.22 15.17 -4.21
CA ASN A 122 -4.90 16.52 -3.74
C ASN A 122 -3.89 17.15 -4.69
N SER A 123 -4.18 18.36 -5.16
CA SER A 123 -3.27 19.12 -6.01
C SER A 123 -2.72 20.29 -5.21
N LEU A 124 -1.40 20.35 -5.08
CA LEU A 124 -0.71 21.44 -4.41
C LEU A 124 -0.04 22.30 -5.49
N GLU A 125 -0.84 23.12 -6.17
CA GLU A 125 -0.39 23.91 -7.31
C GLU A 125 0.80 24.82 -6.98
N ASP A 126 0.79 25.42 -5.79
CA ASP A 126 1.88 26.30 -5.36
C ASP A 126 3.21 25.55 -5.21
N GLU A 127 3.15 24.26 -4.97
CA GLU A 127 4.33 23.41 -4.82
C GLU A 127 4.59 22.53 -6.04
N ASN A 128 3.79 22.68 -7.08
CA ASN A 128 3.86 21.87 -8.31
C ASN A 128 3.83 20.39 -8.00
N GLU A 129 2.90 19.98 -7.12
CA GLU A 129 2.84 18.63 -6.61
C GLU A 129 1.42 18.07 -6.68
N TYR A 130 1.32 16.80 -7.08
CA TYR A 130 0.10 16.01 -6.92
C TYR A 130 0.36 14.95 -5.85
N VAL A 131 -0.58 14.82 -4.92
CA VAL A 131 -0.55 13.76 -3.92
C VAL A 131 -1.86 13.01 -4.01
N VAL A 132 -1.78 11.70 -4.23
CA VAL A 132 -2.96 10.84 -4.28
C VAL A 132 -2.90 9.88 -3.11
N LYS A 133 -3.92 9.95 -2.26
CA LYS A 133 -4.05 9.06 -1.11
C LYS A 133 -4.99 7.92 -1.48
N MET A 134 -4.50 6.70 -1.41
CA MET A 134 -5.29 5.48 -1.60
C MET A 134 -5.32 4.71 -0.29
N ILE A 135 -6.49 4.26 0.12
CA ILE A 135 -6.64 3.47 1.34
C ILE A 135 -6.74 2.00 0.94
N TRP A 136 -5.70 1.24 1.25
CA TRP A 136 -5.64 -0.20 1.02
C TRP A 136 -6.09 -0.93 2.27
N LYS A 137 -6.90 -1.96 2.10
CA LYS A 137 -7.28 -2.87 3.19
C LYS A 137 -7.13 -4.31 2.74
N GLY A 138 -6.75 -5.16 3.69
CA GLY A 138 -6.65 -6.59 3.46
C GLY A 138 -6.88 -7.33 4.76
N GLN A 139 -7.49 -8.51 4.67
CA GLN A 139 -7.80 -9.34 5.81
C GLN A 139 -6.78 -10.47 5.94
N HIS A 140 -6.35 -10.70 7.17
CA HIS A 140 -5.39 -11.75 7.49
C HIS A 140 -6.04 -12.78 8.40
N LEU A 141 -5.94 -14.06 8.01
CA LEU A 141 -6.40 -15.17 8.83
C LEU A 141 -5.19 -15.77 9.54
N GLY A 142 -5.20 -15.70 10.86
CA GLY A 142 -4.13 -16.24 11.69
C GLY A 142 -4.63 -17.33 12.63
N ASN A 143 -3.71 -18.11 13.15
CA ASN A 143 -4.00 -19.14 14.14
C ASN A 143 -3.84 -18.57 15.54
N THR A 144 -4.81 -18.85 16.42
CA THR A 144 -4.78 -18.42 17.82
C THR A 144 -4.45 -19.58 18.78
N GLY A 145 -4.52 -20.78 18.28
CA GLY A 145 -4.29 -22.00 19.08
C GLY A 145 -2.99 -22.71 18.86
#